data_df4f998d8578e6a02adaf47b10053473
#
_entry.id   df4f998d8578e6a02adaf47b10053473
#
_cell.length_a   1.000
_cell.length_b   1.000
_cell.length_c   1.000
_cell.angle_alpha   90.00
_cell.angle_beta   90.00
_cell.angle_gamma   90.00
#
_symmetry.space_group_name_H-M   'P 1'
#
loop_
_entity.id
_entity.type
_entity.pdbx_description
1 polymer ?
#
loop_
_entity_poly.entity_id
_entity_poly.type
_entity_poly.pdbx_seq_one_letter_code
_entity_poly.pdbx_strand_id
1 'polypeptide(L)'
;RSIAYGILSSEEDSEECVNDTYMRAWNSIPPHIPERLSAYLGKITRNLSIDRLRRKGTGKRGGGQFEVALSELEECLPSPSEAGTEEAADSAALSEIINRFLRTLSLEKRTVFIARYWNMRSVSDIASELCTSEAKVKSILHRLRAGLRAELEMEGYSVGRTWKTKTGKIR
;
A
#
# COMPACT_ATOMS: atom_id res chain seq x y z
N ARG A 1 2.82 16.67 -3.18
CA ARG A 1 4.26 16.48 -3.40
C ARG A 1 4.85 15.38 -2.49
N SER A 2 4.63 15.40 -1.19
CA SER A 2 5.16 14.40 -0.25
C SER A 2 4.81 12.95 -0.60
N ILE A 3 3.58 12.68 -1.08
CA ILE A 3 3.15 11.35 -1.52
C ILE A 3 3.98 10.88 -2.73
N ALA A 4 4.10 11.72 -3.76
CA ALA A 4 4.87 11.39 -4.95
C ALA A 4 6.34 11.14 -4.62
N TYR A 5 6.95 12.02 -3.82
CA TYR A 5 8.35 11.87 -3.43
C TYR A 5 8.60 10.62 -2.58
N GLY A 6 7.68 10.28 -1.68
CA GLY A 6 7.76 9.06 -0.87
C GLY A 6 7.81 7.78 -1.71
N ILE A 7 7.17 7.79 -2.89
CA ILE A 7 7.11 6.64 -3.81
C ILE A 7 8.25 6.68 -4.84
N LEU A 8 8.49 7.83 -5.46
CA LEU A 8 9.40 7.97 -6.60
C LEU A 8 10.85 8.25 -6.21
N SER A 9 11.08 8.83 -5.02
CA SER A 9 12.40 9.22 -4.50
C SER A 9 13.20 10.12 -5.47
N SER A 10 12.50 10.87 -6.33
CA SER A 10 13.03 11.79 -7.33
C SER A 10 12.19 13.06 -7.29
N GLU A 11 12.87 14.21 -7.17
CA GLU A 11 12.25 15.53 -7.12
C GLU A 11 11.53 15.85 -8.43
N GLU A 12 12.25 15.69 -9.55
CA GLU A 12 11.75 15.93 -10.91
C GLU A 12 10.52 15.09 -11.23
N ASP A 13 10.61 13.77 -11.03
CA ASP A 13 9.46 12.87 -11.24
C ASP A 13 8.27 13.21 -10.34
N SER A 14 8.55 13.69 -9.13
CA SER A 14 7.50 14.04 -8.17
C SER A 14 6.78 15.33 -8.58
N GLU A 15 7.50 16.31 -9.09
CA GLU A 15 6.90 17.54 -9.62
C GLU A 15 6.03 17.24 -10.85
N GLU A 16 6.55 16.47 -11.79
CA GLU A 16 5.80 16.05 -12.97
C GLU A 16 4.54 15.26 -12.58
N CYS A 17 4.66 14.33 -11.62
CA CYS A 17 3.50 13.57 -11.13
C CYS A 17 2.45 14.47 -10.46
N VAL A 18 2.85 15.54 -9.77
CA VAL A 18 1.92 16.52 -9.19
C VAL A 18 1.21 17.31 -10.28
N ASN A 19 1.91 17.72 -11.32
CA ASN A 19 1.32 18.41 -12.47
C ASN A 19 0.29 17.51 -13.18
N ASP A 20 0.65 16.25 -13.43
CA ASP A 20 -0.27 15.25 -13.98
C ASP A 20 -1.51 15.04 -13.08
N THR A 21 -1.32 15.10 -11.76
CA THR A 21 -2.44 15.01 -10.79
C THR A 21 -3.42 16.15 -10.98
N TYR A 22 -2.93 17.39 -11.11
CA TYR A 22 -3.80 18.55 -11.34
C TYR A 22 -4.52 18.47 -12.68
N MET A 23 -3.84 18.05 -13.73
CA MET A 23 -4.47 17.88 -15.06
C MET A 23 -5.57 16.81 -15.01
N ARG A 24 -5.35 15.67 -14.36
CA ARG A 24 -6.39 14.64 -14.20
C ARG A 24 -7.56 15.12 -13.36
N ALA A 25 -7.31 15.82 -12.26
CA ALA A 25 -8.36 16.37 -11.42
C ALA A 25 -9.19 17.40 -12.20
N TRP A 26 -8.55 18.30 -12.92
CA TRP A 26 -9.22 19.30 -13.75
C TRP A 26 -10.13 18.68 -14.80
N ASN A 27 -9.67 17.63 -15.47
CA ASN A 27 -10.44 16.94 -16.51
C ASN A 27 -11.59 16.08 -15.93
N SER A 28 -11.59 15.78 -14.64
CA SER A 28 -12.62 14.97 -13.98
C SER A 28 -13.66 15.77 -13.21
N ILE A 29 -13.40 17.04 -12.93
CA ILE A 29 -14.28 17.95 -12.20
C ILE A 29 -14.69 19.11 -13.13
N PRO A 30 -16.00 19.30 -13.47
CA PRO A 30 -17.12 18.37 -13.31
C PRO A 30 -17.06 17.21 -14.32
N PRO A 31 -17.88 16.16 -14.22
CA PRO A 31 -19.07 16.01 -13.35
C PRO A 31 -18.79 15.43 -11.96
N HIS A 32 -17.59 14.89 -11.73
CA HIS A 32 -17.27 14.27 -10.45
C HIS A 32 -16.95 15.35 -9.39
N ILE A 33 -17.76 15.40 -8.31
CA ILE A 33 -17.54 16.33 -7.18
C ILE A 33 -17.08 15.50 -5.99
N PRO A 34 -15.76 15.52 -5.65
CA PRO A 34 -15.26 14.77 -4.51
C PRO A 34 -15.66 15.43 -3.18
N GLU A 35 -16.17 14.66 -2.22
CA GLU A 35 -16.47 15.15 -0.87
C GLU A 35 -15.24 15.77 -0.18
N ARG A 36 -14.07 15.20 -0.41
CA ARG A 36 -12.79 15.65 0.18
C ARG A 36 -11.74 15.78 -0.93
N LEU A 37 -11.56 16.99 -1.43
CA LEU A 37 -10.63 17.27 -2.54
C LEU A 37 -9.19 16.80 -2.24
N SER A 38 -8.71 17.00 -1.00
CA SER A 38 -7.36 16.59 -0.60
C SER A 38 -7.15 15.07 -0.67
N ALA A 39 -8.14 14.29 -0.25
CA ALA A 39 -8.11 12.83 -0.33
C ALA A 39 -8.16 12.36 -1.80
N TYR A 40 -8.99 13.00 -2.60
CA TYR A 40 -9.12 12.72 -4.03
C TYR A 40 -7.81 12.99 -4.79
N LEU A 41 -7.20 14.16 -4.59
CA LEU A 41 -5.89 14.48 -5.17
C LEU A 41 -4.80 13.52 -4.68
N GLY A 42 -4.81 13.18 -3.39
CA GLY A 42 -3.88 12.20 -2.82
C GLY A 42 -3.98 10.82 -3.48
N LYS A 43 -5.20 10.34 -3.76
CA LYS A 43 -5.45 9.09 -4.47
C LYS A 43 -4.91 9.14 -5.91
N ILE A 44 -5.19 10.21 -6.64
CA ILE A 44 -4.68 10.40 -8.01
C ILE A 44 -3.14 10.43 -8.00
N THR A 45 -2.54 11.25 -7.14
CA THR A 45 -1.07 11.36 -7.03
C THR A 45 -0.44 10.01 -6.75
N ARG A 46 -0.99 9.25 -5.80
CA ARG A 46 -0.48 7.93 -5.45
C ARG A 46 -0.55 6.96 -6.63
N ASN A 47 -1.67 6.88 -7.32
CA ASN A 47 -1.85 6.00 -8.46
C ASN A 47 -0.87 6.35 -9.59
N LEU A 48 -0.73 7.63 -9.94
CA LEU A 48 0.22 8.10 -10.95
C LEU A 48 1.67 7.78 -10.57
N SER A 49 2.03 7.97 -9.30
CA SER A 49 3.38 7.65 -8.80
C SER A 49 3.68 6.16 -8.91
N ILE A 50 2.72 5.30 -8.55
CA ILE A 50 2.85 3.85 -8.67
C ILE A 50 2.98 3.42 -10.14
N ASP A 51 2.15 3.95 -11.04
CA ASP A 51 2.22 3.66 -12.47
C ASP A 51 3.57 4.08 -13.06
N ARG A 52 4.11 5.22 -12.62
CA ARG A 52 5.43 5.69 -13.04
C ARG A 52 6.55 4.81 -12.49
N LEU A 53 6.47 4.41 -11.23
CA LEU A 53 7.41 3.48 -10.61
C LEU A 53 7.43 2.13 -11.35
N ARG A 54 6.26 1.58 -11.69
CA ARG A 54 6.14 0.35 -12.48
C ARG A 54 6.82 0.47 -13.84
N ARG A 55 6.57 1.55 -14.58
CA ARG A 55 7.20 1.76 -15.90
C ARG A 55 8.72 1.87 -15.81
N LYS A 56 9.25 2.52 -14.78
CA LYS A 56 10.70 2.60 -14.55
C LYS A 56 11.30 1.26 -14.13
N GLY A 57 10.55 0.44 -13.42
CA GLY A 57 10.99 -0.86 -12.88
C GLY A 57 11.09 -1.98 -13.91
N THR A 58 10.43 -1.88 -15.07
CA THR A 58 10.59 -2.84 -16.17
C THR A 58 12.00 -2.82 -16.78
N GLY A 59 12.80 -1.81 -16.46
CA GLY A 59 14.17 -1.65 -16.95
C GLY A 59 15.29 -2.07 -15.99
N LYS A 60 15.21 -1.83 -14.69
CA LYS A 60 16.24 -2.22 -13.67
C LYS A 60 15.72 -2.01 -12.24
N ARG A 61 15.62 -3.09 -11.44
CA ARG A 61 15.55 -3.16 -9.97
C ARG A 61 14.37 -2.52 -9.18
N GLY A 62 13.43 -1.82 -9.79
CA GLY A 62 12.35 -1.12 -9.03
C GLY A 62 10.98 -1.82 -9.11
N GLY A 63 10.63 -2.51 -10.19
CA GLY A 63 9.31 -3.10 -10.42
C GLY A 63 8.99 -4.26 -9.48
N GLY A 64 9.96 -5.13 -9.23
CA GLY A 64 9.76 -6.31 -8.37
C GLY A 64 9.43 -5.98 -6.91
N GLN A 65 9.84 -4.82 -6.41
CA GLN A 65 9.55 -4.44 -5.02
C GLN A 65 8.10 -4.02 -4.79
N PHE A 66 7.49 -3.37 -5.78
CA PHE A 66 6.06 -3.05 -5.75
C PHE A 66 5.22 -4.33 -5.75
N GLU A 67 5.52 -5.26 -6.65
CA GLU A 67 4.82 -6.55 -6.74
C GLU A 67 4.97 -7.37 -5.46
N VAL A 68 6.18 -7.39 -4.87
CA VAL A 68 6.42 -8.05 -3.59
C VAL A 68 5.63 -7.39 -2.45
N ALA A 69 5.63 -6.05 -2.34
CA ALA A 69 4.87 -5.36 -1.30
C ALA A 69 3.36 -5.56 -1.46
N LEU A 70 2.87 -5.54 -2.71
CA LEU A 70 1.46 -5.80 -3.01
C LEU A 70 1.07 -7.23 -2.65
N SER A 71 1.86 -8.22 -3.09
CA SER A 71 1.64 -9.64 -2.76
C SER A 71 1.66 -9.89 -1.25
N GLU A 72 2.61 -9.29 -0.53
CA GLU A 72 2.66 -9.35 0.94
C GLU A 72 1.37 -8.81 1.60
N LEU A 73 0.78 -7.77 1.04
CA LEU A 73 -0.44 -7.15 1.57
C LEU A 73 -1.68 -7.95 1.17
N GLU A 74 -1.75 -8.45 -0.06
CA GLU A 74 -2.84 -9.28 -0.57
C GLU A 74 -3.02 -10.57 0.24
N GLU A 75 -1.93 -11.12 0.79
CA GLU A 75 -1.99 -12.29 1.69
C GLU A 75 -2.77 -12.04 2.98
N CYS A 76 -2.95 -10.79 3.38
CA CYS A 76 -3.65 -10.40 4.61
C CYS A 76 -4.95 -9.62 4.37
N LEU A 77 -5.31 -9.34 3.14
CA LEU A 77 -6.56 -8.69 2.80
C LEU A 77 -7.59 -9.70 2.27
N PRO A 78 -8.89 -9.43 2.44
CA PRO A 78 -9.92 -10.22 1.81
C PRO A 78 -9.81 -10.11 0.28
N SER A 79 -10.13 -11.21 -0.41
CA SER A 79 -10.23 -11.18 -1.87
C SER A 79 -11.33 -10.21 -2.31
N PRO A 80 -11.15 -9.48 -3.42
CA PRO A 80 -12.22 -8.67 -3.96
C PRO A 80 -13.47 -9.52 -4.17
N SER A 81 -14.60 -9.10 -3.62
CA SER A 81 -15.88 -9.77 -3.86
C SER A 81 -16.27 -9.60 -5.33
N GLU A 82 -16.74 -10.68 -5.98
CA GLU A 82 -17.23 -10.65 -7.37
C GLU A 82 -18.59 -9.95 -7.52
N ALA A 83 -19.09 -9.26 -6.52
CA ALA A 83 -20.43 -8.70 -6.47
C ALA A 83 -20.43 -7.16 -6.45
N GLY A 84 -20.89 -6.58 -7.51
CA GLY A 84 -21.62 -5.35 -7.80
C GLY A 84 -21.70 -4.24 -6.72
N THR A 85 -22.76 -3.51 -6.67
CA THR A 85 -23.05 -2.26 -5.93
C THR A 85 -22.69 -2.19 -4.42
N GLU A 86 -22.36 -3.28 -3.74
CA GLU A 86 -21.91 -3.33 -2.34
C GLU A 86 -20.41 -3.00 -2.18
N GLU A 87 -19.64 -3.04 -3.27
CA GLU A 87 -18.19 -2.89 -3.28
C GLU A 87 -17.68 -1.57 -2.67
N ALA A 88 -18.42 -0.48 -2.84
CA ALA A 88 -18.06 0.82 -2.29
C ALA A 88 -18.24 0.89 -0.77
N ALA A 89 -19.29 0.28 -0.24
CA ALA A 89 -19.57 0.21 1.20
C ALA A 89 -18.54 -0.71 1.89
N ASP A 90 -18.26 -1.87 1.30
CA ASP A 90 -17.25 -2.81 1.79
C ASP A 90 -15.84 -2.20 1.77
N SER A 91 -15.50 -1.44 0.74
CA SER A 91 -14.23 -0.72 0.65
C SER A 91 -14.09 0.36 1.73
N ALA A 92 -15.16 1.06 2.07
CA ALA A 92 -15.17 2.05 3.14
C ALA A 92 -15.01 1.39 4.52
N ALA A 93 -15.75 0.31 4.77
CA ALA A 93 -15.66 -0.47 6.01
C ALA A 93 -14.25 -1.06 6.20
N LEU A 94 -13.68 -1.67 5.17
CA LEU A 94 -12.32 -2.19 5.17
C LEU A 94 -11.29 -1.09 5.47
N SER A 95 -11.46 0.08 4.86
CA SER A 95 -10.58 1.24 5.09
C SER A 95 -10.63 1.72 6.54
N GLU A 96 -11.82 1.70 7.17
CA GLU A 96 -11.96 2.10 8.57
C GLU A 96 -11.30 1.09 9.52
N ILE A 97 -11.40 -0.21 9.25
CA ILE A 97 -10.72 -1.25 10.04
C ILE A 97 -9.21 -1.08 9.96
N ILE A 98 -8.67 -0.88 8.75
CA ILE A 98 -7.24 -0.65 8.55
C ILE A 98 -6.78 0.63 9.28
N ASN A 99 -7.55 1.70 9.19
CA ASN A 99 -7.24 2.96 9.89
C ASN A 99 -7.26 2.77 11.41
N ARG A 100 -8.24 2.06 11.95
CA ARG A 100 -8.33 1.72 13.37
C ARG A 100 -7.10 0.91 13.80
N PHE A 101 -6.76 -0.14 13.07
CA PHE A 101 -5.56 -0.94 13.31
C PHE A 101 -4.29 -0.08 13.34
N LEU A 102 -4.10 0.80 12.36
CA LEU A 102 -2.92 1.67 12.30
C LEU A 102 -2.84 2.64 13.49
N ARG A 103 -3.99 3.08 14.04
CA ARG A 103 -4.02 3.95 15.24
C ARG A 103 -3.54 3.24 16.50
N THR A 104 -3.72 1.91 16.60
CA THR A 104 -3.26 1.12 17.76
C THR A 104 -1.74 0.88 17.76
N LEU A 105 -1.07 1.07 16.62
CA LEU A 105 0.35 0.80 16.48
C LEU A 105 1.22 1.91 17.12
N SER A 106 2.36 1.50 17.67
CA SER A 106 3.42 2.45 18.04
C SER A 106 3.91 3.21 16.81
N LEU A 107 4.52 4.38 17.02
CA LEU A 107 5.02 5.24 15.94
C LEU A 107 5.99 4.46 15.02
N GLU A 108 6.95 3.72 15.58
CA GLU A 108 7.91 2.92 14.81
C GLU A 108 7.22 1.92 13.88
N LYS A 109 6.28 1.14 14.41
CA LYS A 109 5.53 0.13 13.65
C LYS A 109 4.67 0.76 12.55
N ARG A 110 4.00 1.87 12.86
CA ARG A 110 3.19 2.62 11.89
C ARG A 110 4.05 3.18 10.76
N THR A 111 5.21 3.76 11.09
CA THR A 111 6.17 4.27 10.11
C THR A 111 6.64 3.17 9.16
N VAL A 112 7.04 2.00 9.71
CA VAL A 112 7.45 0.85 8.89
C VAL A 112 6.33 0.38 7.97
N PHE A 113 5.08 0.29 8.45
CA PHE A 113 3.92 -0.11 7.65
C PHE A 113 3.67 0.86 6.50
N ILE A 114 3.61 2.17 6.81
CA ILE A 114 3.38 3.22 5.80
C ILE A 114 4.51 3.27 4.79
N ALA A 115 5.77 3.21 5.23
CA ALA A 115 6.91 3.18 4.34
C ALA A 115 6.84 2.00 3.35
N ARG A 116 6.50 0.80 3.83
CA ARG A 116 6.44 -0.41 3.00
C ARG A 116 5.25 -0.43 2.05
N TYR A 117 4.03 -0.22 2.55
CA TYR A 117 2.79 -0.47 1.80
C TYR A 117 2.15 0.78 1.20
N TRP A 118 2.46 1.95 1.72
CA TRP A 118 1.96 3.21 1.16
C TRP A 118 2.99 3.87 0.24
N ASN A 119 4.25 3.95 0.68
CA ASN A 119 5.33 4.58 -0.07
C ASN A 119 6.12 3.59 -0.94
N MET A 120 5.80 2.30 -0.92
CA MET A 120 6.44 1.23 -1.72
C MET A 120 7.97 1.14 -1.53
N ARG A 121 8.46 1.48 -0.33
CA ARG A 121 9.90 1.45 -0.01
C ARG A 121 10.39 0.01 0.13
N SER A 122 11.64 -0.23 -0.22
CA SER A 122 12.29 -1.51 0.03
C SER A 122 12.54 -1.75 1.51
N VAL A 123 12.67 -3.02 1.90
CA VAL A 123 13.06 -3.37 3.27
C VAL A 123 14.43 -2.80 3.60
N SER A 124 15.35 -2.79 2.64
CA SER A 124 16.69 -2.23 2.77
C SER A 124 16.64 -0.71 3.01
N ASP A 125 15.84 0.02 2.22
CA ASP A 125 15.70 1.48 2.38
C ASP A 125 15.09 1.82 3.75
N ILE A 126 14.05 1.08 4.18
CA ILE A 126 13.43 1.28 5.50
C ILE A 126 14.43 1.00 6.61
N ALA A 127 15.23 -0.06 6.49
CA ALA A 127 16.26 -0.41 7.46
C ALA A 127 17.33 0.68 7.58
N SER A 128 17.80 1.20 6.44
CA SER A 128 18.75 2.32 6.38
C SER A 128 18.19 3.60 7.01
N GLU A 129 16.94 3.98 6.65
CA GLU A 129 16.29 5.20 7.13
C GLU A 129 16.04 5.19 8.64
N LEU A 130 15.71 4.00 9.18
CA LEU A 130 15.48 3.81 10.63
C LEU A 130 16.73 3.38 11.40
N CYS A 131 17.91 3.39 10.77
CA CYS A 131 19.17 2.95 11.37
C CYS A 131 19.06 1.58 12.07
N THR A 132 18.42 0.61 11.39
CA THR A 132 18.16 -0.74 11.93
C THR A 132 18.51 -1.83 10.92
N SER A 133 18.37 -3.11 11.33
CA SER A 133 18.63 -4.23 10.43
C SER A 133 17.40 -4.59 9.57
N GLU A 134 17.64 -5.09 8.36
CA GLU A 134 16.58 -5.64 7.51
C GLU A 134 15.81 -6.77 8.20
N ALA A 135 16.50 -7.61 8.99
CA ALA A 135 15.88 -8.69 9.75
C ALA A 135 14.84 -8.17 10.75
N LYS A 136 15.13 -7.05 11.43
CA LYS A 136 14.19 -6.39 12.34
C LYS A 136 13.01 -5.85 11.57
N VAL A 137 13.22 -5.17 10.45
CA VAL A 137 12.13 -4.65 9.59
C VAL A 137 11.22 -5.78 9.09
N LYS A 138 11.80 -6.87 8.57
CA LYS A 138 11.05 -8.07 8.13
C LYS A 138 10.21 -8.65 9.26
N SER A 139 10.78 -8.76 10.47
CA SER A 139 10.07 -9.25 11.65
C SER A 139 8.91 -8.34 12.06
N ILE A 140 9.09 -7.01 12.00
CA ILE A 140 8.02 -6.04 12.26
C ILE A 140 6.90 -6.20 11.24
N LEU A 141 7.22 -6.21 9.93
CA LEU A 141 6.25 -6.35 8.86
C LEU A 141 5.47 -7.66 8.96
N HIS A 142 6.13 -8.79 9.25
CA HIS A 142 5.46 -10.06 9.45
C HIS A 142 4.42 -10.00 10.59
N ARG A 143 4.81 -9.44 11.75
CA ARG A 143 3.89 -9.28 12.89
C ARG A 143 2.74 -8.32 12.60
N LEU A 144 2.99 -7.26 11.84
CA LEU A 144 1.96 -6.31 11.43
C LEU A 144 0.94 -6.95 10.50
N ARG A 145 1.38 -7.75 9.53
CA ARG A 145 0.46 -8.50 8.66
C ARG A 145 -0.39 -9.51 9.44
N ALA A 146 0.25 -10.24 10.36
CA ALA A 146 -0.49 -11.18 11.21
C ALA A 146 -1.53 -10.47 12.10
N GLY A 147 -1.19 -9.30 12.67
CA GLY A 147 -2.12 -8.48 13.45
C GLY A 147 -3.27 -7.92 12.63
N LEU A 148 -2.98 -7.39 11.44
CA LEU A 148 -4.02 -6.89 10.53
C LEU A 148 -4.97 -7.99 10.09
N ARG A 149 -4.44 -9.17 9.76
CA ARG A 149 -5.25 -10.35 9.44
C ARG A 149 -6.21 -10.71 10.57
N ALA A 150 -5.69 -10.82 11.80
CA ALA A 150 -6.51 -11.16 12.98
C ALA A 150 -7.63 -10.12 13.21
N GLU A 151 -7.35 -8.84 13.02
CA GLU A 151 -8.34 -7.78 13.14
C GLU A 151 -9.45 -7.93 12.07
N LEU A 152 -9.07 -8.22 10.83
CA LEU A 152 -10.03 -8.43 9.74
C LEU A 152 -10.88 -9.69 9.95
N GLU A 153 -10.28 -10.79 10.42
CA GLU A 153 -11.00 -12.03 10.74
C GLU A 153 -12.01 -11.81 11.88
N MET A 154 -11.68 -11.00 12.90
CA MET A 154 -12.61 -10.64 13.98
C MET A 154 -13.82 -9.82 13.49
N GLU A 155 -13.64 -9.02 12.46
CA GLU A 155 -14.71 -8.23 11.83
C GLU A 155 -15.48 -9.04 10.76
N GLY A 156 -15.22 -10.36 10.65
CA GLY A 156 -15.95 -11.27 9.76
C GLY A 156 -15.43 -11.35 8.33
N TYR A 157 -14.29 -10.73 8.01
CA TYR A 157 -13.69 -10.87 6.68
C TYR A 157 -13.00 -12.22 6.53
N SER A 158 -13.27 -12.92 5.42
CA SER A 158 -12.55 -14.12 5.05
C SER A 158 -11.23 -13.73 4.39
N VAL A 159 -10.13 -13.83 5.12
CA VAL A 159 -8.79 -13.55 4.57
C VAL A 159 -8.24 -14.81 3.93
N GLY A 160 -7.81 -14.71 2.67
CA GLY A 160 -7.39 -15.84 1.85
C GLY A 160 -6.33 -16.73 2.52
N ARG A 161 -6.66 -18.03 2.67
CA ARG A 161 -5.73 -19.06 3.10
C ARG A 161 -4.93 -19.53 1.89
N THR A 162 -3.82 -18.88 1.57
CA THR A 162 -2.81 -19.52 0.72
C THR A 162 -1.42 -19.39 1.32
N TRP A 163 -1.27 -19.85 2.56
CA TRP A 163 0.03 -20.26 3.02
C TRP A 163 0.29 -21.68 2.49
N LYS A 164 0.83 -21.82 1.29
CA LYS A 164 1.54 -23.04 0.89
C LYS A 164 2.90 -23.01 1.56
N THR A 165 3.00 -23.61 2.74
CA THR A 165 4.29 -24.03 3.29
C THR A 165 5.01 -24.86 2.23
N LYS A 166 6.07 -24.29 1.63
CA LYS A 166 7.07 -25.08 0.90
C LYS A 166 7.86 -25.96 1.90
N THR A 167 7.27 -27.02 2.34
CA THR A 167 7.97 -28.17 2.92
C THR A 167 7.22 -29.43 2.55
N GLY A 168 7.32 -29.79 1.27
CA GLY A 168 6.94 -31.09 0.75
C GLY A 168 8.17 -31.83 0.33
N LYS A 169 8.93 -32.41 1.26
CA LYS A 169 9.76 -33.55 0.93
C LYS A 169 8.84 -34.76 0.81
N ILE A 170 8.64 -35.16 -0.42
CA ILE A 170 8.04 -36.44 -0.78
C ILE A 170 9.07 -37.53 -0.44
N ARG A 171 8.64 -38.50 0.30
CA ARG A 171 9.11 -39.88 0.19
C ARG A 171 8.00 -40.73 -0.33
#